data_c2f300d09c935dd68037718f566169b4
#
_entry.id   c2f300d09c935dd68037718f566169b4
#
_cell.length_a   1.000
_cell.length_b   1.000
_cell.length_c   1.000
_cell.angle_alpha   90.00
_cell.angle_beta   90.00
_cell.angle_gamma   90.00
#
_symmetry.space_group_name_H-M   'P 1'
#
loop_
_entity.id
_entity.type
_entity.pdbx_description
1 polymer ?
#
loop_
_entity_poly.entity_id
_entity_poly.type
_entity_poly.pdbx_seq_one_letter_code
_entity_poly.pdbx_strand_id
1 'polypeptide(L)'
;YGLRMEKMAAGQEFEAKERELSHRLSRKQEEAHQLEILAAKIQMALQDSQQAILREFGLTPEHALEEALDLEPQELRSRMQSLKRQMDAIGPVNPNAVEEYENLQKRHAFMKKQSTDLIEAKENLGRILAEMDEAMTKQFQSAFADIQRYFGEIFVRLFGGGKAELKMLDESDVLHTGIDILVTLPQKKRQSLAALSGGERALTVIALLFAFLRYRPSPFSVLDEIDAPLDEANVMRFGRFLQEFAEQTQFIVVTHRKGTMEVADTMYGVTVE
;
A
#
# COMPACT_ATOMS: atom_id res chain seq x y z
N TYR A 1 112.97 1.12 -70.46
CA TYR A 1 111.52 1.25 -70.77
C TYR A 1 110.61 0.15 -70.08
N GLY A 2 111.11 -1.10 -69.94
CA GLY A 2 110.35 -2.23 -69.38
C GLY A 2 109.88 -2.03 -67.91
N LEU A 3 110.81 -1.59 -67.04
CA LEU A 3 110.48 -1.42 -65.57
C LEU A 3 109.44 -0.36 -65.28
N ARG A 4 109.27 0.62 -66.19
CA ARG A 4 108.23 1.69 -66.01
C ARG A 4 106.85 1.21 -66.38
N MET A 5 106.74 0.33 -67.37
CA MET A 5 105.46 -0.29 -67.75
C MET A 5 104.98 -1.32 -66.74
N GLU A 6 105.89 -2.11 -66.13
CA GLU A 6 105.59 -3.07 -65.10
C GLU A 6 105.07 -2.36 -63.82
N LYS A 7 105.72 -1.23 -63.43
CA LYS A 7 105.22 -0.43 -62.26
C LYS A 7 103.88 0.26 -62.56
N MET A 8 103.66 0.67 -63.83
CA MET A 8 102.31 1.22 -64.19
C MET A 8 101.22 0.14 -64.22
N ALA A 9 101.51 -1.05 -64.72
CA ALA A 9 100.55 -2.15 -64.68
C ALA A 9 100.28 -2.63 -63.27
N ALA A 10 101.29 -2.71 -62.39
CA ALA A 10 101.09 -3.03 -60.98
C ALA A 10 100.24 -1.92 -60.23
N GLY A 11 100.49 -0.62 -60.58
CA GLY A 11 99.70 0.51 -60.08
C GLY A 11 98.20 0.43 -60.46
N GLN A 12 97.97 0.08 -61.74
CA GLN A 12 96.55 -0.10 -62.19
C GLN A 12 95.89 -1.32 -61.56
N GLU A 13 96.62 -2.37 -61.30
CA GLU A 13 96.10 -3.56 -60.61
C GLU A 13 95.76 -3.23 -59.12
N PHE A 14 96.63 -2.46 -58.48
CA PHE A 14 96.34 -1.95 -57.11
C PHE A 14 95.10 -1.03 -57.04
N GLU A 15 94.98 -0.08 -57.97
CA GLU A 15 93.82 0.79 -58.09
C GLU A 15 92.50 -0.01 -58.35
N ALA A 16 92.58 -1.05 -59.21
CA ALA A 16 91.45 -1.92 -59.50
C ALA A 16 91.05 -2.73 -58.26
N LYS A 17 91.99 -3.27 -57.49
CA LYS A 17 91.73 -3.96 -56.21
C LYS A 17 91.22 -3.02 -55.13
N GLU A 18 91.73 -1.81 -55.06
CA GLU A 18 91.29 -0.80 -54.14
C GLU A 18 89.78 -0.46 -54.41
N ARG A 19 89.42 -0.24 -55.68
CA ARG A 19 88.01 0.00 -56.08
C ARG A 19 87.13 -1.19 -55.78
N GLU A 20 87.57 -2.42 -56.05
CA GLU A 20 86.83 -3.65 -55.75
C GLU A 20 86.60 -3.80 -54.22
N LEU A 21 87.65 -3.58 -53.41
CA LEU A 21 87.57 -3.63 -51.96
C LEU A 21 86.67 -2.52 -51.40
N SER A 22 86.75 -1.29 -51.94
CA SER A 22 85.86 -0.17 -51.56
C SER A 22 84.42 -0.50 -51.89
N HIS A 23 84.10 -1.06 -53.07
CA HIS A 23 82.77 -1.50 -53.40
C HIS A 23 82.26 -2.64 -52.48
N ARG A 24 83.12 -3.60 -52.18
CA ARG A 24 82.75 -4.67 -51.21
C ARG A 24 82.50 -4.14 -49.80
N LEU A 25 83.35 -3.21 -49.37
CA LEU A 25 83.16 -2.54 -48.06
C LEU A 25 81.84 -1.80 -48.02
N SER A 26 81.55 -0.95 -49.01
CA SER A 26 80.30 -0.19 -49.11
C SER A 26 79.06 -1.11 -49.09
N ARG A 27 79.13 -2.22 -49.83
CA ARG A 27 78.06 -3.25 -49.86
C ARG A 27 77.88 -3.89 -48.49
N LYS A 28 78.97 -4.23 -47.81
CA LYS A 28 78.88 -4.81 -46.46
C LYS A 28 78.38 -3.80 -45.40
N GLN A 29 78.75 -2.56 -45.56
CA GLN A 29 78.20 -1.49 -44.70
C GLN A 29 76.74 -1.32 -44.92
N GLU A 30 76.24 -1.34 -46.17
CA GLU A 30 74.83 -1.29 -46.48
C GLU A 30 74.05 -2.49 -45.94
N GLU A 31 74.57 -3.72 -46.10
CA GLU A 31 74.01 -4.95 -45.54
C GLU A 31 73.94 -4.87 -44.01
N ALA A 32 74.97 -4.39 -43.33
CA ALA A 32 75.04 -4.20 -41.89
C ALA A 32 73.98 -3.19 -41.40
N HIS A 33 73.90 -2.06 -42.12
CA HIS A 33 72.94 -1.05 -41.80
C HIS A 33 71.43 -1.53 -41.91
N GLN A 34 71.18 -2.34 -43.01
CA GLN A 34 69.84 -2.94 -43.16
C GLN A 34 69.52 -3.95 -42.05
N LEU A 35 70.53 -4.73 -41.62
CA LEU A 35 70.35 -5.65 -40.47
C LEU A 35 70.17 -4.93 -39.15
N GLU A 36 70.86 -3.79 -38.92
CA GLU A 36 70.64 -2.94 -37.73
C GLU A 36 69.25 -2.37 -37.72
N ILE A 37 68.69 -1.87 -38.82
CA ILE A 37 67.34 -1.38 -38.94
C ILE A 37 66.36 -2.50 -38.68
N LEU A 38 66.57 -3.68 -39.19
CA LEU A 38 65.72 -4.85 -38.97
C LEU A 38 65.74 -5.28 -37.52
N ALA A 39 66.91 -5.34 -36.88
CA ALA A 39 67.09 -5.65 -35.47
C ALA A 39 66.33 -4.64 -34.56
N ALA A 40 66.46 -3.32 -34.86
CA ALA A 40 65.79 -2.28 -34.15
C ALA A 40 64.24 -2.39 -34.26
N LYS A 41 63.75 -2.73 -35.47
CA LYS A 41 62.27 -2.94 -35.66
C LYS A 41 61.79 -4.16 -34.89
N ILE A 42 62.49 -5.25 -34.86
CA ILE A 42 62.15 -6.47 -34.13
C ILE A 42 62.14 -6.17 -32.62
N GLN A 43 63.18 -5.46 -32.13
CA GLN A 43 63.29 -5.10 -30.71
C GLN A 43 62.15 -4.20 -30.26
N MET A 44 61.78 -3.23 -31.11
CA MET A 44 60.66 -2.34 -30.85
C MET A 44 59.33 -3.13 -30.80
N ALA A 45 59.07 -4.01 -31.76
CA ALA A 45 57.89 -4.87 -31.80
C ALA A 45 57.81 -5.83 -30.59
N LEU A 46 58.93 -6.35 -30.13
CA LEU A 46 59.02 -7.18 -28.92
C LEU A 46 58.66 -6.37 -27.68
N GLN A 47 59.21 -5.17 -27.56
CA GLN A 47 58.92 -4.28 -26.43
C GLN A 47 57.44 -3.86 -26.40
N ASP A 48 56.88 -3.52 -27.56
CA ASP A 48 55.44 -3.18 -27.66
C ASP A 48 54.55 -4.37 -27.26
N SER A 49 54.90 -5.60 -27.71
CA SER A 49 54.16 -6.80 -27.31
C SER A 49 54.26 -7.10 -25.84
N GLN A 50 55.43 -6.94 -25.22
CA GLN A 50 55.61 -7.11 -23.77
C GLN A 50 54.78 -6.09 -22.96
N GLN A 51 54.77 -4.84 -23.41
CA GLN A 51 53.94 -3.80 -22.77
C GLN A 51 52.43 -4.03 -22.94
N ALA A 52 52.02 -4.56 -24.10
CA ALA A 52 50.62 -4.90 -24.35
C ALA A 52 50.17 -6.03 -23.41
N ILE A 53 50.94 -7.09 -23.25
CA ILE A 53 50.65 -8.19 -22.32
C ILE A 53 50.50 -7.67 -20.89
N LEU A 54 51.41 -6.81 -20.45
CA LEU A 54 51.33 -6.24 -19.10
C LEU A 54 50.13 -5.34 -18.90
N ARG A 55 49.77 -4.49 -19.89
CA ARG A 55 48.64 -3.56 -19.79
C ARG A 55 47.29 -4.24 -19.91
N GLU A 56 47.16 -5.22 -20.83
CA GLU A 56 45.85 -5.84 -21.10
C GLU A 56 45.56 -7.00 -20.15
N PHE A 57 46.57 -7.74 -19.73
CA PHE A 57 46.39 -8.95 -18.94
C PHE A 57 47.04 -8.90 -17.56
N GLY A 58 47.84 -7.87 -17.26
CA GLY A 58 48.55 -7.76 -15.97
C GLY A 58 49.63 -8.84 -15.75
N LEU A 59 50.03 -9.55 -16.83
CA LEU A 59 51.01 -10.63 -16.75
C LEU A 59 52.40 -10.11 -17.09
N THR A 60 53.42 -10.63 -16.37
CA THR A 60 54.79 -10.39 -16.78
C THR A 60 55.16 -11.28 -17.99
N PRO A 61 56.16 -10.89 -18.83
CA PRO A 61 56.54 -11.69 -19.97
C PRO A 61 56.96 -13.12 -19.63
N GLU A 62 57.57 -13.31 -18.43
CA GLU A 62 58.01 -14.61 -17.94
C GLU A 62 56.81 -15.52 -17.66
N HIS A 63 55.82 -15.03 -16.94
CA HIS A 63 54.58 -15.78 -16.67
C HIS A 63 53.77 -16.06 -17.93
N ALA A 64 53.77 -15.13 -18.87
CA ALA A 64 53.09 -15.33 -20.15
C ALA A 64 53.75 -16.45 -21.01
N LEU A 65 55.10 -16.65 -20.86
CA LEU A 65 55.80 -17.73 -21.49
C LEU A 65 55.55 -19.10 -20.85
N GLU A 66 55.38 -19.14 -19.52
CA GLU A 66 55.02 -20.37 -18.81
C GLU A 66 53.61 -20.88 -19.15
N GLU A 67 52.69 -19.96 -19.40
CA GLU A 67 51.30 -20.27 -19.81
C GLU A 67 51.11 -20.36 -21.32
N ALA A 68 52.16 -20.18 -22.09
CA ALA A 68 52.10 -20.18 -23.56
C ALA A 68 51.63 -21.54 -24.10
N LEU A 69 50.59 -21.50 -24.91
CA LEU A 69 50.10 -22.70 -25.61
C LEU A 69 51.00 -23.01 -26.82
N ASP A 70 51.37 -24.27 -26.95
CA ASP A 70 52.13 -24.76 -28.11
C ASP A 70 51.19 -24.96 -29.32
N LEU A 71 50.74 -23.82 -29.87
CA LEU A 71 49.84 -23.76 -31.02
C LEU A 71 50.43 -22.91 -32.14
N GLU A 72 50.11 -23.24 -33.38
CA GLU A 72 50.51 -22.43 -34.52
C GLU A 72 49.92 -20.99 -34.42
N PRO A 73 50.71 -19.96 -34.80
CA PRO A 73 50.30 -18.57 -34.66
C PRO A 73 48.98 -18.21 -35.34
N GLN A 74 48.62 -18.89 -36.42
CA GLN A 74 47.37 -18.70 -37.13
C GLN A 74 46.18 -19.28 -36.36
N GLU A 75 46.36 -20.40 -35.73
CA GLU A 75 45.34 -21.06 -34.90
C GLU A 75 45.08 -20.28 -33.64
N LEU A 76 46.11 -19.78 -32.98
CA LEU A 76 45.99 -18.86 -31.83
C LEU A 76 45.17 -17.60 -32.15
N ARG A 77 45.47 -16.96 -33.30
CA ARG A 77 44.72 -15.76 -33.72
C ARG A 77 43.26 -16.07 -34.01
N SER A 78 42.93 -17.16 -34.64
CA SER A 78 41.55 -17.55 -34.95
C SER A 78 40.78 -17.85 -33.68
N ARG A 79 41.39 -18.55 -32.72
CA ARG A 79 40.81 -18.86 -31.40
C ARG A 79 40.58 -17.61 -30.57
N MET A 80 41.55 -16.69 -30.57
CA MET A 80 41.44 -15.41 -29.86
C MET A 80 40.32 -14.54 -30.44
N GLN A 81 40.17 -14.48 -31.77
CA GLN A 81 39.06 -13.78 -32.40
C GLN A 81 37.70 -14.40 -32.09
N SER A 82 37.62 -15.73 -32.04
CA SER A 82 36.40 -16.45 -31.70
C SER A 82 35.97 -16.16 -30.26
N LEU A 83 36.91 -16.25 -29.31
CA LEU A 83 36.67 -15.95 -27.90
C LEU A 83 36.25 -14.49 -27.70
N LYS A 84 36.93 -13.56 -28.38
CA LYS A 84 36.57 -12.13 -28.32
C LYS A 84 35.14 -11.89 -28.81
N ARG A 85 34.73 -12.51 -29.92
CA ARG A 85 33.34 -12.43 -30.42
C ARG A 85 32.33 -13.03 -29.44
N GLN A 86 32.70 -14.12 -28.78
CA GLN A 86 31.83 -14.71 -27.72
C GLN A 86 31.69 -13.79 -26.51
N MET A 87 32.77 -13.16 -26.06
CA MET A 87 32.74 -12.16 -24.99
C MET A 87 31.91 -10.96 -25.36
N ASP A 88 32.09 -10.41 -26.58
CA ASP A 88 31.31 -9.28 -27.08
C ASP A 88 29.80 -9.62 -27.19
N ALA A 89 29.46 -10.87 -27.54
CA ALA A 89 28.09 -11.36 -27.63
C ALA A 89 27.40 -11.50 -26.25
N ILE A 90 28.16 -11.75 -25.19
CA ILE A 90 27.63 -11.79 -23.80
C ILE A 90 27.28 -10.38 -23.33
N GLY A 91 27.94 -9.35 -23.87
CA GLY A 91 27.72 -7.95 -23.47
C GLY A 91 28.21 -7.62 -22.05
N PRO A 92 27.81 -6.47 -21.51
CA PRO A 92 28.24 -6.06 -20.16
C PRO A 92 27.66 -6.99 -19.11
N VAL A 93 28.47 -7.78 -18.46
CA VAL A 93 28.09 -8.68 -17.37
C VAL A 93 28.09 -7.89 -16.06
N ASN A 94 26.94 -7.90 -15.38
CA ASN A 94 26.87 -7.35 -14.01
C ASN A 94 27.42 -8.40 -13.02
N PRO A 95 28.58 -8.19 -12.41
CA PRO A 95 29.15 -9.15 -11.45
C PRO A 95 28.30 -9.36 -10.21
N ASN A 96 27.44 -8.39 -9.88
CA ASN A 96 26.55 -8.45 -8.72
C ASN A 96 25.18 -9.05 -9.04
N ALA A 97 24.93 -9.45 -10.30
CA ALA A 97 23.61 -9.93 -10.73
C ALA A 97 23.10 -11.12 -9.92
N VAL A 98 23.98 -12.01 -9.46
CA VAL A 98 23.62 -13.18 -8.66
C VAL A 98 23.14 -12.74 -7.27
N GLU A 99 23.86 -11.86 -6.61
CA GLU A 99 23.49 -11.32 -5.30
C GLU A 99 22.21 -10.46 -5.35
N GLU A 100 22.11 -9.61 -6.38
CA GLU A 100 20.89 -8.83 -6.64
C GLU A 100 19.67 -9.73 -6.87
N TYR A 101 19.85 -10.82 -7.64
CA TYR A 101 18.77 -11.80 -7.88
C TYR A 101 18.34 -12.49 -6.58
N GLU A 102 19.26 -12.95 -5.74
CA GLU A 102 18.95 -13.57 -4.46
C GLU A 102 18.20 -12.61 -3.52
N ASN A 103 18.66 -11.36 -3.45
CA ASN A 103 18.00 -10.33 -2.65
C ASN A 103 16.59 -10.01 -3.18
N LEU A 104 16.44 -9.91 -4.49
CA LEU A 104 15.15 -9.71 -5.14
C LEU A 104 14.21 -10.89 -4.90
N GLN A 105 14.71 -12.11 -4.96
CA GLN A 105 13.95 -13.34 -4.69
C GLN A 105 13.46 -13.39 -3.24
N LYS A 106 14.30 -13.07 -2.26
CA LYS A 106 13.93 -12.98 -0.84
C LYS A 106 12.84 -11.92 -0.63
N ARG A 107 13.03 -10.74 -1.22
CA ARG A 107 12.05 -9.64 -1.16
C ARG A 107 10.72 -10.02 -1.81
N HIS A 108 10.75 -10.66 -2.98
CA HIS A 108 9.55 -11.13 -3.67
C HIS A 108 8.80 -12.18 -2.84
N ALA A 109 9.51 -13.16 -2.26
CA ALA A 109 8.91 -14.19 -1.40
C ALA A 109 8.25 -13.55 -0.16
N PHE A 110 8.92 -12.59 0.47
CA PHE A 110 8.36 -11.84 1.61
C PHE A 110 7.10 -11.07 1.21
N MET A 111 7.15 -10.28 0.12
CA MET A 111 5.99 -9.52 -0.36
C MET A 111 4.82 -10.42 -0.76
N LYS A 112 5.10 -11.56 -1.40
CA LYS A 112 4.07 -12.53 -1.76
C LYS A 112 3.38 -13.10 -0.53
N LYS A 113 4.14 -13.44 0.51
CA LYS A 113 3.58 -13.89 1.79
C LYS A 113 2.71 -12.82 2.43
N GLN A 114 3.21 -11.57 2.54
CA GLN A 114 2.44 -10.45 3.08
C GLN A 114 1.14 -10.19 2.31
N SER A 115 1.20 -10.28 0.98
CA SER A 115 0.01 -10.12 0.13
C SER A 115 -1.02 -11.22 0.41
N THR A 116 -0.58 -12.47 0.56
CA THR A 116 -1.48 -13.60 0.91
C THR A 116 -2.11 -13.40 2.28
N ASP A 117 -1.30 -13.05 3.30
CA ASP A 117 -1.77 -12.81 4.66
C ASP A 117 -2.82 -11.66 4.71
N LEU A 118 -2.61 -10.59 3.92
CA LEU A 118 -3.55 -9.48 3.81
C LEU A 118 -4.86 -9.87 3.10
N ILE A 119 -4.79 -10.71 2.08
CA ILE A 119 -5.97 -11.20 1.38
C ILE A 119 -6.81 -12.08 2.34
N GLU A 120 -6.19 -13.00 3.06
CA GLU A 120 -6.86 -13.83 4.06
C GLU A 120 -7.47 -12.99 5.18
N ALA A 121 -6.74 -11.98 5.69
CA ALA A 121 -7.26 -11.05 6.68
C ALA A 121 -8.47 -10.26 6.17
N LYS A 122 -8.44 -9.80 4.92
CA LYS A 122 -9.57 -9.11 4.28
C LYS A 122 -10.81 -10.01 4.17
N GLU A 123 -10.61 -11.27 3.74
CA GLU A 123 -11.71 -12.23 3.62
C GLU A 123 -12.32 -12.56 4.99
N ASN A 124 -11.47 -12.76 6.01
CA ASN A 124 -11.92 -12.98 7.38
C ASN A 124 -12.72 -11.79 7.93
N LEU A 125 -12.23 -10.55 7.72
CA LEU A 125 -12.96 -9.34 8.11
C LEU A 125 -14.30 -9.22 7.38
N GLY A 126 -14.33 -9.53 6.08
CA GLY A 126 -15.58 -9.53 5.30
C GLY A 126 -16.61 -10.51 5.85
N ARG A 127 -16.17 -11.71 6.26
CA ARG A 127 -17.06 -12.69 6.89
C ARG A 127 -17.59 -12.23 8.24
N ILE A 128 -16.71 -11.68 9.09
CA ILE A 128 -17.12 -11.14 10.40
C ILE A 128 -18.13 -10.01 10.24
N LEU A 129 -17.92 -9.10 9.29
CA LEU A 129 -18.85 -8.02 9.00
C LEU A 129 -20.22 -8.55 8.58
N ALA A 130 -20.26 -9.54 7.69
CA ALA A 130 -21.52 -10.15 7.25
C ALA A 130 -22.25 -10.84 8.41
N GLU A 131 -21.54 -11.56 9.28
CA GLU A 131 -22.11 -12.18 10.49
C GLU A 131 -22.66 -11.12 11.47
N MET A 132 -21.94 -9.99 11.63
CA MET A 132 -22.40 -8.88 12.46
C MET A 132 -23.65 -8.22 11.88
N ASP A 133 -23.69 -7.94 10.57
CA ASP A 133 -24.85 -7.34 9.92
C ASP A 133 -26.09 -8.24 10.04
N GLU A 134 -25.93 -9.55 9.89
CA GLU A 134 -27.02 -10.50 10.10
C GLU A 134 -27.52 -10.50 11.56
N ALA A 135 -26.57 -10.52 12.52
CA ALA A 135 -26.91 -10.49 13.94
C ALA A 135 -27.62 -9.16 14.32
N MET A 136 -27.09 -8.03 13.82
CA MET A 136 -27.68 -6.69 14.02
C MET A 136 -29.08 -6.62 13.42
N THR A 137 -29.28 -7.12 12.21
CA THR A 137 -30.59 -7.16 11.54
C THR A 137 -31.61 -7.94 12.35
N LYS A 138 -31.26 -9.13 12.83
CA LYS A 138 -32.15 -9.96 13.68
C LYS A 138 -32.47 -9.28 15.00
N GLN A 139 -31.49 -8.70 15.66
CA GLN A 139 -31.67 -7.99 16.92
C GLN A 139 -32.55 -6.73 16.74
N PHE A 140 -32.31 -5.97 15.67
CA PHE A 140 -33.12 -4.80 15.34
C PHE A 140 -34.58 -5.17 15.08
N GLN A 141 -34.84 -6.19 14.25
CA GLN A 141 -36.19 -6.64 13.95
C GLN A 141 -36.95 -7.08 15.20
N SER A 142 -36.29 -7.81 16.10
CA SER A 142 -36.87 -8.23 17.37
C SER A 142 -37.19 -7.02 18.26
N ALA A 143 -36.23 -6.10 18.42
CA ALA A 143 -36.39 -4.89 19.20
C ALA A 143 -37.49 -3.99 18.64
N PHE A 144 -37.52 -3.83 17.31
CA PHE A 144 -38.52 -3.03 16.62
C PHE A 144 -39.95 -3.57 16.86
N ALA A 145 -40.13 -4.88 16.75
CA ALA A 145 -41.45 -5.50 17.02
C ALA A 145 -41.90 -5.29 18.46
N ASP A 146 -41.01 -5.45 19.45
CA ASP A 146 -41.35 -5.20 20.85
C ASP A 146 -41.63 -3.74 21.13
N ILE A 147 -40.81 -2.81 20.63
CA ILE A 147 -41.02 -1.37 20.80
C ILE A 147 -42.32 -0.93 20.13
N GLN A 148 -42.63 -1.44 18.93
CA GLN A 148 -43.89 -1.15 18.25
C GLN A 148 -45.12 -1.60 19.08
N ARG A 149 -45.04 -2.79 19.66
CA ARG A 149 -46.09 -3.30 20.53
C ARG A 149 -46.28 -2.42 21.77
N TYR A 150 -45.19 -2.11 22.48
CA TYR A 150 -45.22 -1.23 23.65
C TYR A 150 -45.69 0.17 23.30
N PHE A 151 -45.25 0.72 22.16
CA PHE A 151 -45.71 2.03 21.71
C PHE A 151 -47.22 2.06 21.47
N GLY A 152 -47.78 1.04 20.83
CA GLY A 152 -49.23 0.93 20.64
C GLY A 152 -50.01 0.84 21.96
N GLU A 153 -49.53 0.02 22.90
CA GLU A 153 -50.17 -0.14 24.24
C GLU A 153 -50.12 1.18 25.05
N ILE A 154 -48.95 1.83 25.10
CA ILE A 154 -48.75 3.08 25.87
C ILE A 154 -49.55 4.23 25.24
N PHE A 155 -49.58 4.31 23.90
CA PHE A 155 -50.32 5.30 23.18
C PHE A 155 -51.84 5.24 23.54
N VAL A 156 -52.43 4.04 23.52
CA VAL A 156 -53.84 3.83 23.87
C VAL A 156 -54.11 4.26 25.31
N ARG A 157 -53.20 4.01 26.24
CA ARG A 157 -53.33 4.41 27.64
C ARG A 157 -53.26 5.94 27.84
N LEU A 158 -52.30 6.60 27.16
CA LEU A 158 -52.11 8.05 27.27
C LEU A 158 -53.22 8.85 26.58
N PHE A 159 -53.71 8.40 25.43
CA PHE A 159 -54.74 9.09 24.69
C PHE A 159 -56.16 8.66 25.06
N GLY A 160 -56.32 7.59 25.81
CA GLY A 160 -57.63 7.03 26.14
C GLY A 160 -58.28 6.32 24.94
N GLY A 161 -57.49 5.83 23.99
CA GLY A 161 -57.94 5.14 22.79
C GLY A 161 -57.08 5.47 21.56
N GLY A 162 -57.50 5.05 20.39
CA GLY A 162 -56.74 5.27 19.13
C GLY A 162 -55.78 4.14 18.81
N LYS A 163 -54.82 4.40 17.87
CA LYS A 163 -53.81 3.43 17.44
C LYS A 163 -52.53 4.17 17.07
N ALA A 164 -51.41 3.62 17.44
CA ALA A 164 -50.09 4.10 17.00
C ALA A 164 -49.25 2.96 16.41
N GLU A 165 -48.58 3.24 15.35
CA GLU A 165 -47.76 2.28 14.59
C GLU A 165 -46.44 2.92 14.19
N LEU A 166 -45.35 2.14 14.25
CA LEU A 166 -44.10 2.44 13.64
C LEU A 166 -44.02 1.71 12.30
N LYS A 167 -43.65 2.39 11.24
CA LYS A 167 -43.53 1.79 9.90
C LYS A 167 -42.13 2.05 9.36
N MET A 168 -41.41 0.98 8.96
CA MET A 168 -40.18 1.09 8.18
C MET A 168 -40.51 1.59 6.78
N LEU A 169 -39.68 2.49 6.25
CA LEU A 169 -39.82 3.02 4.89
C LEU A 169 -39.34 2.01 3.84
N ASP A 170 -38.30 1.25 4.18
CA ASP A 170 -37.75 0.17 3.34
C ASP A 170 -37.52 -1.08 4.22
N GLU A 171 -38.26 -2.13 3.94
CA GLU A 171 -38.15 -3.39 4.65
C GLU A 171 -36.99 -4.27 4.14
N SER A 172 -36.42 -3.91 2.99
CA SER A 172 -35.29 -4.66 2.41
C SER A 172 -33.93 -4.24 2.99
N ASP A 173 -33.81 -3.00 3.47
CA ASP A 173 -32.63 -2.49 4.14
C ASP A 173 -32.94 -2.00 5.56
N VAL A 174 -33.12 -2.96 6.43
CA VAL A 174 -33.59 -2.76 7.81
C VAL A 174 -32.66 -1.88 8.65
N LEU A 175 -31.35 -1.94 8.38
CA LEU A 175 -30.34 -1.20 9.16
C LEU A 175 -30.19 0.27 8.75
N HIS A 176 -30.56 0.62 7.53
CA HIS A 176 -30.41 1.98 7.01
C HIS A 176 -31.74 2.66 6.68
N THR A 177 -32.85 1.96 6.92
CA THR A 177 -34.19 2.50 6.64
C THR A 177 -34.61 3.59 7.62
N GLY A 178 -35.39 4.55 7.15
CA GLY A 178 -36.10 5.47 8.00
C GLY A 178 -37.33 4.82 8.64
N ILE A 179 -37.82 5.38 9.77
CA ILE A 179 -39.01 4.91 10.48
C ILE A 179 -40.04 6.05 10.51
N ASP A 180 -41.20 5.80 9.96
CA ASP A 180 -42.35 6.70 10.06
C ASP A 180 -43.22 6.36 11.27
N ILE A 181 -43.71 7.41 11.94
CA ILE A 181 -44.67 7.31 13.04
C ILE A 181 -46.06 7.65 12.50
N LEU A 182 -46.93 6.65 12.51
CA LEU A 182 -48.30 6.78 12.04
C LEU A 182 -49.26 6.61 13.22
N VAL A 183 -50.15 7.58 13.42
CA VAL A 183 -51.10 7.56 14.54
C VAL A 183 -52.53 7.77 14.06
N THR A 184 -53.45 7.15 14.77
CA THR A 184 -54.89 7.36 14.61
C THR A 184 -55.44 7.78 15.99
N LEU A 185 -55.70 9.04 16.17
CA LEU A 185 -56.31 9.56 17.41
C LEU A 185 -57.77 9.14 17.51
N PRO A 186 -58.35 9.09 18.71
CA PRO A 186 -59.78 8.86 18.88
C PRO A 186 -60.58 9.84 18.04
N GLN A 187 -61.52 9.31 17.24
CA GLN A 187 -62.41 10.08 16.34
C GLN A 187 -61.71 10.85 15.19
N LYS A 188 -60.42 10.63 14.92
CA LYS A 188 -59.65 11.21 13.78
C LYS A 188 -59.20 10.13 12.81
N LYS A 189 -58.86 10.55 11.58
CA LYS A 189 -58.28 9.67 10.58
C LYS A 189 -56.79 9.44 10.88
N ARG A 190 -56.23 8.41 10.28
CA ARG A 190 -54.78 8.10 10.34
C ARG A 190 -53.96 9.26 9.79
N GLN A 191 -52.94 9.68 10.52
CA GLN A 191 -52.09 10.84 10.24
C GLN A 191 -50.63 10.51 10.55
N SER A 192 -49.69 11.21 9.88
CA SER A 192 -48.30 11.21 10.27
C SER A 192 -48.08 12.12 11.50
N LEU A 193 -46.94 11.90 12.18
CA LEU A 193 -46.55 12.73 13.35
C LEU A 193 -46.50 14.24 13.01
N ALA A 194 -46.12 14.60 11.79
CA ALA A 194 -46.02 15.99 11.35
C ALA A 194 -47.41 16.72 11.26
N ALA A 195 -48.48 15.96 11.05
CA ALA A 195 -49.83 16.50 10.90
C ALA A 195 -50.59 16.71 12.26
N LEU A 196 -49.95 16.31 13.37
CA LEU A 196 -50.54 16.47 14.70
C LEU A 196 -50.39 17.89 15.26
N SER A 197 -51.29 18.29 16.17
CA SER A 197 -51.14 19.51 16.98
C SER A 197 -49.89 19.40 17.89
N GLY A 198 -49.39 20.52 18.41
CA GLY A 198 -48.23 20.57 19.28
C GLY A 198 -48.30 19.63 20.49
N GLY A 199 -49.42 19.67 21.25
CA GLY A 199 -49.63 18.80 22.39
C GLY A 199 -49.82 17.32 22.02
N GLU A 200 -50.57 17.02 20.95
CA GLU A 200 -50.73 15.65 20.45
C GLU A 200 -49.40 15.04 19.98
N ARG A 201 -48.57 15.84 19.33
CA ARG A 201 -47.22 15.43 18.90
C ARG A 201 -46.33 15.14 20.11
N ALA A 202 -46.32 16.05 21.10
CA ALA A 202 -45.54 15.86 22.32
C ALA A 202 -45.96 14.60 23.08
N LEU A 203 -47.25 14.38 23.26
CA LEU A 203 -47.77 13.20 23.96
C LEU A 203 -47.45 11.89 23.17
N THR A 204 -47.44 11.94 21.83
CA THR A 204 -47.06 10.82 20.99
C THR A 204 -45.54 10.49 21.14
N VAL A 205 -44.69 11.52 21.19
CA VAL A 205 -43.24 11.34 21.41
C VAL A 205 -42.97 10.79 22.81
N ILE A 206 -43.72 11.27 23.82
CA ILE A 206 -43.67 10.74 25.18
C ILE A 206 -44.06 9.24 25.20
N ALA A 207 -45.14 8.86 24.49
CA ALA A 207 -45.51 7.45 24.37
C ALA A 207 -44.39 6.58 23.78
N LEU A 208 -43.71 7.08 22.78
CA LEU A 208 -42.55 6.38 22.17
C LEU A 208 -41.37 6.29 23.13
N LEU A 209 -41.04 7.36 23.84
CA LEU A 209 -39.98 7.38 24.86
C LEU A 209 -40.24 6.31 25.93
N PHE A 210 -41.46 6.24 26.46
CA PHE A 210 -41.81 5.22 27.43
C PHE A 210 -41.82 3.80 26.84
N ALA A 211 -42.10 3.63 25.53
CA ALA A 211 -41.96 2.33 24.86
C ALA A 211 -40.49 1.87 24.85
N PHE A 212 -39.57 2.77 24.61
CA PHE A 212 -38.13 2.47 24.72
C PHE A 212 -37.71 2.13 26.16
N LEU A 213 -38.18 2.90 27.17
CA LEU A 213 -37.90 2.61 28.57
C LEU A 213 -38.46 1.26 29.00
N ARG A 214 -39.65 0.89 28.50
CA ARG A 214 -40.24 -0.43 28.78
C ARG A 214 -39.50 -1.58 28.11
N TYR A 215 -38.98 -1.37 26.91
CA TYR A 215 -38.17 -2.36 26.21
C TYR A 215 -36.82 -2.57 26.92
N ARG A 216 -36.17 -1.47 27.32
CA ARG A 216 -34.90 -1.51 28.06
C ARG A 216 -34.97 -0.53 29.25
N PRO A 217 -35.39 -1.00 30.41
CA PRO A 217 -35.50 -0.15 31.60
C PRO A 217 -34.16 0.46 31.97
N SER A 218 -34.17 1.76 32.25
CA SER A 218 -33.03 2.49 32.81
C SER A 218 -33.18 2.57 34.34
N PRO A 219 -32.09 2.49 35.11
CA PRO A 219 -32.18 2.66 36.57
C PRO A 219 -32.69 4.05 36.96
N PHE A 220 -32.39 5.08 36.18
CA PHE A 220 -32.96 6.42 36.36
C PHE A 220 -33.11 7.11 34.99
N SER A 221 -34.01 8.12 34.94
CA SER A 221 -34.23 8.96 33.75
C SER A 221 -34.49 10.41 34.19
N VAL A 222 -33.88 11.35 33.46
CA VAL A 222 -34.05 12.79 33.66
C VAL A 222 -34.94 13.32 32.53
N LEU A 223 -36.05 13.95 32.91
CA LEU A 223 -37.03 14.53 32.01
C LEU A 223 -37.05 16.06 32.24
N ASP A 224 -36.68 16.83 31.23
CA ASP A 224 -36.59 18.28 31.32
C ASP A 224 -37.70 18.94 30.48
N GLU A 225 -38.66 19.59 31.16
CA GLU A 225 -39.80 20.30 30.59
C GLU A 225 -40.59 19.52 29.51
N ILE A 226 -40.58 18.19 29.56
CA ILE A 226 -41.23 17.32 28.56
C ILE A 226 -42.76 17.52 28.51
N ASP A 227 -43.35 17.99 29.58
CA ASP A 227 -44.79 18.28 29.76
C ASP A 227 -45.19 19.70 29.39
N ALA A 228 -44.25 20.60 29.08
CA ALA A 228 -44.54 22.01 28.77
C ALA A 228 -45.59 22.19 27.62
N PRO A 229 -45.55 21.43 26.50
CA PRO A 229 -46.55 21.59 25.43
C PRO A 229 -47.88 20.89 25.67
N LEU A 230 -48.08 20.21 26.81
CA LEU A 230 -49.28 19.47 27.12
C LEU A 230 -50.38 20.40 27.72
N ASP A 231 -51.65 20.14 27.40
CA ASP A 231 -52.78 20.74 28.10
C ASP A 231 -52.98 20.08 29.46
N GLU A 232 -53.80 20.69 30.36
CA GLU A 232 -54.00 20.25 31.72
C GLU A 232 -54.48 18.80 31.82
N ALA A 233 -55.41 18.39 30.93
CA ALA A 233 -55.88 17.01 30.90
C ALA A 233 -54.85 16.00 30.56
N ASN A 234 -53.93 16.33 29.59
CA ASN A 234 -52.83 15.47 29.19
C ASN A 234 -51.69 15.48 30.22
N VAL A 235 -51.43 16.59 30.92
CA VAL A 235 -50.49 16.65 32.07
C VAL A 235 -50.93 15.69 33.16
N MET A 236 -52.19 15.68 33.53
CA MET A 236 -52.72 14.76 34.53
C MET A 236 -52.61 13.28 34.13
N ARG A 237 -52.83 12.98 32.86
CA ARG A 237 -52.66 11.61 32.33
C ARG A 237 -51.16 11.20 32.32
N PHE A 238 -50.30 12.09 31.91
CA PHE A 238 -48.86 11.91 31.94
C PHE A 238 -48.36 11.66 33.35
N GLY A 239 -48.75 12.48 34.33
CA GLY A 239 -48.35 12.32 35.72
C GLY A 239 -48.75 10.95 36.29
N ARG A 240 -50.00 10.50 36.09
CA ARG A 240 -50.45 9.15 36.52
C ARG A 240 -49.64 8.05 35.85
N PHE A 241 -49.34 8.22 34.55
CA PHE A 241 -48.55 7.26 33.82
C PHE A 241 -47.09 7.21 34.30
N LEU A 242 -46.52 8.36 34.68
CA LEU A 242 -45.20 8.46 35.27
C LEU A 242 -45.12 7.72 36.61
N GLN A 243 -46.12 7.83 37.49
CA GLN A 243 -46.16 7.08 38.75
C GLN A 243 -46.12 5.56 38.56
N GLU A 244 -46.84 5.03 37.56
CA GLU A 244 -46.82 3.60 37.29
C GLU A 244 -45.44 3.11 36.83
N PHE A 245 -44.69 3.92 36.08
CA PHE A 245 -43.33 3.60 35.64
C PHE A 245 -42.27 3.82 36.73
N ALA A 246 -42.57 4.67 37.75
CA ALA A 246 -41.66 4.96 38.84
C ALA A 246 -41.40 3.75 39.75
N GLU A 247 -42.24 2.67 39.66
CA GLU A 247 -41.98 1.42 40.38
C GLU A 247 -40.70 0.72 39.92
N GLN A 248 -40.25 0.95 38.66
CA GLN A 248 -39.08 0.27 38.05
C GLN A 248 -37.94 1.20 37.68
N THR A 249 -38.20 2.52 37.56
CA THR A 249 -37.24 3.52 37.12
C THR A 249 -37.36 4.77 37.98
N GLN A 250 -36.26 5.29 38.52
CA GLN A 250 -36.26 6.57 39.20
C GLN A 250 -36.38 7.72 38.19
N PHE A 251 -37.38 8.57 38.30
CA PHE A 251 -37.52 9.77 37.47
C PHE A 251 -37.08 11.03 38.21
N ILE A 252 -36.27 11.83 37.54
CA ILE A 252 -35.93 13.20 37.95
C ILE A 252 -36.59 14.10 36.91
N VAL A 253 -37.64 14.84 37.34
CA VAL A 253 -38.43 15.66 36.42
C VAL A 253 -38.24 17.13 36.74
N VAL A 254 -37.78 17.90 35.77
CA VAL A 254 -37.78 19.36 35.83
C VAL A 254 -39.08 19.86 35.18
N THR A 255 -39.91 20.55 35.93
CA THR A 255 -41.22 21.01 35.43
C THR A 255 -41.72 22.25 36.19
N HIS A 256 -42.56 23.03 35.55
CA HIS A 256 -43.34 24.10 36.15
C HIS A 256 -44.85 23.78 36.18
N ARG A 257 -45.25 22.56 35.77
CA ARG A 257 -46.65 22.14 35.68
C ARG A 257 -47.11 21.51 36.98
N LYS A 258 -48.19 22.05 37.56
CA LYS A 258 -48.77 21.58 38.85
C LYS A 258 -49.13 20.09 38.81
N GLY A 259 -49.81 19.64 37.72
CA GLY A 259 -50.27 18.27 37.60
C GLY A 259 -49.15 17.24 37.61
N THR A 260 -47.92 17.61 37.13
CA THR A 260 -46.72 16.76 37.22
C THR A 260 -46.10 16.82 38.61
N MET A 261 -46.11 18.00 39.28
CA MET A 261 -45.63 18.17 40.66
C MET A 261 -46.44 17.37 41.66
N GLU A 262 -47.77 17.31 41.51
CA GLU A 262 -48.69 16.61 42.42
C GLU A 262 -48.45 15.10 42.54
N VAL A 263 -47.85 14.50 41.54
CA VAL A 263 -47.56 13.05 41.49
C VAL A 263 -46.12 12.68 41.95
N ALA A 264 -45.30 13.68 42.30
CA ALA A 264 -43.94 13.47 42.75
C ALA A 264 -43.88 13.05 44.23
N ASP A 265 -43.06 12.07 44.55
CA ASP A 265 -42.83 11.64 45.95
C ASP A 265 -41.99 12.68 46.72
N THR A 266 -41.08 13.36 46.01
CA THR A 266 -40.21 14.38 46.61
C THR A 266 -40.06 15.55 45.66
N MET A 267 -40.16 16.76 46.20
CA MET A 267 -40.08 18.01 45.42
C MET A 267 -38.95 18.90 45.93
N TYR A 268 -38.15 19.40 44.98
CA TYR A 268 -37.09 20.37 45.26
C TYR A 268 -37.41 21.69 44.55
N GLY A 269 -37.46 22.78 45.31
CA GLY A 269 -37.57 24.13 44.77
C GLY A 269 -36.21 24.74 44.52
N VAL A 270 -35.97 25.22 43.30
CA VAL A 270 -34.76 25.96 42.93
C VAL A 270 -35.14 27.43 42.79
N THR A 271 -34.52 28.31 43.59
CA THR A 271 -34.68 29.77 43.50
C THR A 271 -33.33 30.39 43.20
N VAL A 272 -33.35 31.47 42.43
CA VAL A 272 -32.18 32.33 42.24
C VAL A 272 -32.27 33.41 43.33
N GLU A 273 -31.18 33.56 44.12
CA GLU A 273 -31.01 34.68 45.07
C GLU A 273 -30.65 35.98 44.31
#